data_f3d4acc3a5ac7bb9c86a06fd0f6e0e02
#
_entry.id   f3d4acc3a5ac7bb9c86a06fd0f6e0e02
#
_cell.length_a   1.000
_cell.length_b   1.000
_cell.length_c   1.000
_cell.angle_alpha   90.00
_cell.angle_beta   90.00
_cell.angle_gamma   90.00
#
_symmetry.space_group_name_H-M   'P 1'
#
loop_
_entity.id
_entity.type
_entity.pdbx_description
1 polymer ?
#
loop_
_entity_poly.entity_id
_entity_poly.type
_entity_poly.pdbx_seq_one_letter_code
_entity_poly.pdbx_strand_id
1 'polypeptide(L)'
;MENTSLQQQLLEAGVHFGHLKKKWNPKMLPYIFAEKKGIHIIDLNKTVEGLQESAAALKAIARSGKKIMFVATKKQAKEIVSECAKRVNMPFVTERWLGGMLTNFNTVRKSVKKMQSIEKMLADGSAESLTKKERLTLTRDKEKMEKVLGGISQISRVPAALFMVDIGHEHIALAEAKKLNISTFGMVDTNCDPNKIDFAIPANDDATKSISIIVNYLTAAIAEGLQERQADKDDEDSSDTEETAEAKAARFEQKADGGDERNKRGGGRGVSSQPKRRVAGPGAGGRRPAGGGGAR
;
A
#
# COMPACT_ATOMS: atom_id res chain seq x y z
N MET A 1 -32.18 10.11 -1.71
CA MET A 1 -31.84 11.51 -1.36
C MET A 1 -30.33 11.78 -1.35
N GLU A 2 -29.49 10.86 -0.90
CA GLU A 2 -28.02 11.02 -0.88
C GLU A 2 -27.38 11.24 -2.26
N ASN A 3 -27.81 10.51 -3.28
CA ASN A 3 -27.26 10.63 -4.65
C ASN A 3 -27.55 12.01 -5.27
N THR A 4 -28.69 12.63 -4.98
CA THR A 4 -29.03 13.96 -5.51
C THR A 4 -28.12 15.04 -4.89
N SER A 5 -27.78 14.89 -3.61
CA SER A 5 -26.81 15.76 -2.94
C SER A 5 -25.39 15.63 -3.50
N LEU A 6 -24.96 14.39 -3.77
CA LEU A 6 -23.63 14.12 -4.36
C LEU A 6 -23.52 14.66 -5.78
N GLN A 7 -24.54 14.45 -6.61
CA GLN A 7 -24.58 15.00 -7.98
C GLN A 7 -24.50 16.53 -7.99
N GLN A 8 -25.18 17.20 -7.07
CA GLN A 8 -25.13 18.65 -6.96
C GLN A 8 -23.75 19.15 -6.56
N GLN A 9 -23.08 18.47 -5.62
CA GLN A 9 -21.71 18.79 -5.23
C GLN A 9 -20.73 18.58 -6.40
N LEU A 10 -20.88 17.49 -7.17
CA LEU A 10 -20.07 17.22 -8.37
C LEU A 10 -20.30 18.29 -9.46
N LEU A 11 -21.53 18.74 -9.63
CA LEU A 11 -21.86 19.79 -10.57
C LEU A 11 -21.20 21.13 -10.19
N GLU A 12 -21.29 21.54 -8.92
CA GLU A 12 -20.67 22.76 -8.40
C GLU A 12 -19.14 22.72 -8.46
N ALA A 13 -18.55 21.54 -8.28
CA ALA A 13 -17.11 21.33 -8.42
C ALA A 13 -16.64 21.34 -9.88
N GLY A 14 -17.57 21.34 -10.86
CA GLY A 14 -17.25 21.37 -12.29
C GLY A 14 -16.72 20.04 -12.84
N VAL A 15 -17.12 18.92 -12.24
CA VAL A 15 -16.70 17.56 -12.65
C VAL A 15 -17.20 17.22 -14.06
N HIS A 16 -18.30 17.80 -14.47
CA HIS A 16 -18.95 17.55 -15.75
C HIS A 16 -18.26 18.18 -16.98
N PHE A 17 -17.29 19.06 -16.77
CA PHE A 17 -16.54 19.64 -17.88
C PHE A 17 -15.47 18.67 -18.39
N GLY A 18 -15.55 18.33 -19.66
CA GLY A 18 -14.50 17.56 -20.33
C GLY A 18 -13.61 18.44 -21.21
N HIS A 19 -12.81 17.83 -22.03
CA HIS A 19 -11.91 18.49 -22.96
C HIS A 19 -12.60 18.98 -24.24
N LEU A 20 -11.86 19.75 -25.03
CA LEU A 20 -12.29 20.22 -26.34
C LEU A 20 -12.60 19.05 -27.29
N LYS A 21 -13.66 19.17 -28.11
CA LYS A 21 -14.06 18.21 -29.14
C LYS A 21 -12.90 17.74 -30.04
N LYS A 22 -11.92 18.62 -30.33
CA LYS A 22 -10.78 18.27 -31.19
C LYS A 22 -9.84 17.21 -30.58
N LYS A 23 -9.90 17.01 -29.26
CA LYS A 23 -8.98 16.11 -28.51
C LYS A 23 -9.70 14.89 -27.91
N TRP A 24 -10.98 14.72 -28.16
CA TRP A 24 -11.74 13.67 -27.53
C TRP A 24 -11.41 12.27 -28.07
N ASN A 25 -11.66 11.26 -27.28
CA ASN A 25 -11.55 9.86 -27.66
C ASN A 25 -12.95 9.32 -28.00
N PRO A 26 -13.16 8.72 -29.17
CA PRO A 26 -14.47 8.16 -29.56
C PRO A 26 -15.02 7.10 -28.57
N LYS A 27 -14.17 6.40 -27.88
CA LYS A 27 -14.57 5.40 -26.86
C LYS A 27 -15.21 6.02 -25.62
N MET A 28 -15.09 7.34 -25.43
CA MET A 28 -15.76 8.07 -24.37
C MET A 28 -17.21 8.45 -24.71
N LEU A 29 -17.68 8.15 -25.92
CA LEU A 29 -19.04 8.48 -26.34
C LEU A 29 -20.12 8.04 -25.32
N PRO A 30 -20.09 6.85 -24.71
CA PRO A 30 -21.11 6.44 -23.73
C PRO A 30 -21.16 7.30 -22.46
N TYR A 31 -20.12 8.07 -22.19
CA TYR A 31 -19.96 8.91 -20.98
C TYR A 31 -20.19 10.38 -21.25
N ILE A 32 -20.43 10.77 -22.52
CA ILE A 32 -20.66 12.15 -22.92
C ILE A 32 -22.16 12.39 -22.98
N PHE A 33 -22.64 13.38 -22.20
CA PHE A 33 -24.04 13.80 -22.22
C PHE A 33 -24.37 14.75 -23.38
N ALA A 34 -23.52 15.76 -23.62
CA ALA A 34 -23.76 16.78 -24.63
C ALA A 34 -22.46 17.49 -25.05
N GLU A 35 -22.55 18.31 -26.10
CA GLU A 35 -21.51 19.25 -26.51
C GLU A 35 -22.02 20.69 -26.30
N LYS A 36 -21.23 21.54 -25.65
CA LYS A 36 -21.52 22.94 -25.41
C LYS A 36 -20.31 23.82 -25.70
N LYS A 37 -20.42 24.74 -26.64
CA LYS A 37 -19.32 25.65 -27.04
C LYS A 37 -18.04 24.93 -27.46
N GLY A 38 -18.13 23.75 -28.06
CA GLY A 38 -16.96 22.96 -28.51
C GLY A 38 -16.27 22.20 -27.40
N ILE A 39 -16.88 22.09 -26.22
CA ILE A 39 -16.41 21.31 -25.07
C ILE A 39 -17.43 20.19 -24.81
N HIS A 40 -16.96 18.99 -24.57
CA HIS A 40 -17.82 17.87 -24.16
C HIS A 40 -18.24 18.01 -22.71
N ILE A 41 -19.50 17.67 -22.45
CA ILE A 41 -20.08 17.60 -21.10
C ILE A 41 -20.21 16.13 -20.73
N ILE A 42 -19.61 15.75 -19.60
CA ILE A 42 -19.64 14.39 -19.05
C ILE A 42 -20.98 14.17 -18.34
N ASP A 43 -21.53 12.97 -18.47
CA ASP A 43 -22.73 12.54 -17.74
C ASP A 43 -22.41 12.26 -16.27
N LEU A 44 -22.93 13.11 -15.38
CA LEU A 44 -22.74 12.97 -13.93
C LEU A 44 -23.37 11.71 -13.34
N ASN A 45 -24.40 11.12 -13.98
CA ASN A 45 -24.96 9.85 -13.54
C ASN A 45 -23.89 8.75 -13.65
N LYS A 46 -23.20 8.70 -14.78
CA LYS A 46 -22.10 7.76 -15.00
C LYS A 46 -20.91 8.01 -14.11
N THR A 47 -20.67 9.28 -13.75
CA THR A 47 -19.64 9.63 -12.77
C THR A 47 -19.99 9.08 -11.39
N VAL A 48 -21.23 9.24 -10.94
CA VAL A 48 -21.69 8.73 -9.64
C VAL A 48 -21.65 7.21 -9.59
N GLU A 49 -22.14 6.53 -10.64
CA GLU A 49 -22.06 5.06 -10.75
C GLU A 49 -20.61 4.57 -10.62
N GLY A 50 -19.69 5.09 -11.46
CA GLY A 50 -18.28 4.71 -11.43
C GLY A 50 -17.57 5.07 -10.12
N LEU A 51 -17.95 6.18 -9.49
CA LEU A 51 -17.41 6.61 -8.19
C LEU A 51 -17.83 5.67 -7.06
N GLN A 52 -19.11 5.28 -7.02
CA GLN A 52 -19.63 4.36 -6.01
C GLN A 52 -19.06 2.96 -6.17
N GLU A 53 -18.98 2.45 -7.40
CA GLU A 53 -18.37 1.16 -7.70
C GLU A 53 -16.89 1.14 -7.31
N SER A 54 -16.14 2.19 -7.67
CA SER A 54 -14.73 2.34 -7.30
C SER A 54 -14.55 2.42 -5.77
N ALA A 55 -15.42 3.16 -5.08
CA ALA A 55 -15.37 3.31 -3.62
C ALA A 55 -15.61 1.96 -2.91
N ALA A 56 -16.61 1.20 -3.34
CA ALA A 56 -16.92 -0.11 -2.79
C ALA A 56 -15.76 -1.10 -2.97
N ALA A 57 -15.16 -1.13 -4.17
CA ALA A 57 -14.01 -1.98 -4.47
C ALA A 57 -12.76 -1.58 -3.67
N LEU A 58 -12.44 -0.27 -3.57
CA LEU A 58 -11.32 0.24 -2.78
C LEU A 58 -11.50 -0.02 -1.28
N LYS A 59 -12.73 0.14 -0.76
CA LYS A 59 -13.09 -0.20 0.63
C LYS A 59 -12.83 -1.67 0.93
N ALA A 60 -13.24 -2.58 0.06
CA ALA A 60 -13.00 -4.01 0.20
C ALA A 60 -11.50 -4.37 0.19
N ILE A 61 -10.70 -3.72 -0.70
CA ILE A 61 -9.25 -3.88 -0.75
C ILE A 61 -8.60 -3.37 0.54
N ALA A 62 -9.03 -2.22 1.08
CA ALA A 62 -8.53 -1.66 2.32
C ALA A 62 -8.86 -2.54 3.53
N ARG A 63 -10.09 -3.06 3.63
CA ARG A 63 -10.52 -4.03 4.65
C ARG A 63 -9.65 -5.28 4.63
N SER A 64 -9.27 -5.80 3.45
CA SER A 64 -8.34 -6.93 3.34
C SER A 64 -6.90 -6.62 3.77
N GLY A 65 -6.60 -5.36 4.13
CA GLY A 65 -5.28 -4.89 4.58
C GLY A 65 -4.23 -4.73 3.50
N LYS A 66 -4.64 -4.78 2.26
CA LYS A 66 -3.76 -4.54 1.12
C LYS A 66 -3.56 -3.04 0.92
N LYS A 67 -2.41 -2.66 0.38
CA LYS A 67 -2.10 -1.26 0.11
C LYS A 67 -2.62 -0.83 -1.26
N ILE A 68 -3.17 0.37 -1.30
CA ILE A 68 -3.62 1.08 -2.50
C ILE A 68 -2.62 2.19 -2.77
N MET A 69 -2.10 2.29 -3.98
CA MET A 69 -1.15 3.35 -4.34
C MET A 69 -1.84 4.44 -5.13
N PHE A 70 -1.64 5.68 -4.72
CA PHE A 70 -2.15 6.87 -5.41
C PHE A 70 -1.09 7.41 -6.36
N VAL A 71 -1.49 7.74 -7.58
CA VAL A 71 -0.60 8.30 -8.61
C VAL A 71 -1.21 9.57 -9.20
N ALA A 72 -0.52 10.68 -9.07
CA ALA A 72 -0.97 11.96 -9.58
C ALA A 72 0.21 12.91 -9.82
N THR A 73 0.80 12.87 -11.01
CA THR A 73 1.93 13.76 -11.35
C THR A 73 1.48 15.11 -11.91
N LYS A 74 0.18 15.28 -12.16
CA LYS A 74 -0.42 16.52 -12.63
C LYS A 74 -0.35 17.61 -11.55
N LYS A 75 0.08 18.83 -11.88
CA LYS A 75 0.31 19.91 -10.90
C LYS A 75 -0.91 20.19 -10.02
N GLN A 76 -2.11 20.15 -10.59
CA GLN A 76 -3.37 20.41 -9.91
C GLN A 76 -3.75 19.34 -8.88
N ALA A 77 -3.24 18.12 -9.05
CA ALA A 77 -3.59 16.96 -8.23
C ALA A 77 -2.57 16.64 -7.13
N LYS A 78 -1.32 17.08 -7.27
CA LYS A 78 -0.19 16.71 -6.38
C LYS A 78 -0.48 16.89 -4.90
N GLU A 79 -0.86 18.11 -4.50
CA GLU A 79 -1.09 18.45 -3.09
C GLU A 79 -2.27 17.67 -2.53
N ILE A 80 -3.40 17.70 -3.23
CA ILE A 80 -4.63 17.03 -2.82
C ILE A 80 -4.40 15.54 -2.58
N VAL A 81 -3.77 14.88 -3.56
CA VAL A 81 -3.51 13.44 -3.49
C VAL A 81 -2.51 13.09 -2.40
N SER A 82 -1.45 13.92 -2.22
CA SER A 82 -0.47 13.68 -1.16
C SER A 82 -1.06 13.79 0.24
N GLU A 83 -1.93 14.77 0.48
CA GLU A 83 -2.63 14.96 1.75
C GLU A 83 -3.61 13.83 2.04
N CYS A 84 -4.44 13.47 1.05
CA CYS A 84 -5.41 12.40 1.16
C CYS A 84 -4.74 11.04 1.42
N ALA A 85 -3.68 10.72 0.67
CA ALA A 85 -2.94 9.48 0.84
C ALA A 85 -2.25 9.38 2.21
N LYS A 86 -1.67 10.48 2.71
CA LYS A 86 -1.09 10.55 4.05
C LYS A 86 -2.13 10.32 5.14
N ARG A 87 -3.34 10.88 5.00
CA ARG A 87 -4.45 10.72 5.96
C ARG A 87 -4.82 9.26 6.19
N VAL A 88 -4.78 8.43 5.14
CA VAL A 88 -5.10 7.00 5.21
C VAL A 88 -3.85 6.10 5.24
N ASN A 89 -2.67 6.68 5.41
CA ASN A 89 -1.40 5.96 5.44
C ASN A 89 -1.21 5.00 4.24
N MET A 90 -1.57 5.51 3.05
CA MET A 90 -1.39 4.82 1.78
C MET A 90 -0.22 5.41 0.99
N PRO A 91 0.48 4.59 0.20
CA PRO A 91 1.57 5.06 -0.65
C PRO A 91 1.08 5.97 -1.77
N PHE A 92 1.93 6.92 -2.17
CA PHE A 92 1.60 7.84 -3.24
C PHE A 92 2.83 8.25 -4.07
N VAL A 93 2.58 8.64 -5.31
CA VAL A 93 3.57 9.19 -6.25
C VAL A 93 3.00 10.46 -6.86
N THR A 94 3.62 11.61 -6.59
CA THR A 94 3.12 12.92 -7.01
C THR A 94 4.09 13.69 -7.89
N GLU A 95 5.39 13.38 -7.87
CA GLU A 95 6.36 14.14 -8.64
C GLU A 95 6.61 13.56 -10.03
N ARG A 96 7.05 12.33 -10.09
CA ARG A 96 7.35 11.64 -11.34
C ARG A 96 7.27 10.14 -11.16
N TRP A 97 6.54 9.48 -12.04
CA TRP A 97 6.57 8.04 -12.13
C TRP A 97 7.89 7.58 -12.75
N LEU A 98 8.67 6.79 -12.04
CA LEU A 98 9.87 6.17 -12.58
C LEU A 98 9.50 4.88 -13.31
N GLY A 99 9.93 4.71 -14.56
CA GLY A 99 9.73 3.46 -15.27
C GLY A 99 10.31 2.26 -14.49
N GLY A 100 9.51 1.20 -14.35
CA GLY A 100 9.88 0.03 -13.54
C GLY A 100 9.50 0.13 -12.07
N MET A 101 8.71 1.13 -11.67
CA MET A 101 8.33 1.32 -10.25
C MET A 101 7.56 0.12 -9.69
N LEU A 102 6.75 -0.52 -10.48
CA LEU A 102 6.04 -1.76 -10.13
C LEU A 102 6.76 -3.00 -10.69
N THR A 103 7.09 -2.99 -11.98
CA THR A 103 7.67 -4.14 -12.68
C THR A 103 9.09 -4.47 -12.23
N ASN A 104 9.87 -3.47 -11.80
CA ASN A 104 11.21 -3.64 -11.23
C ASN A 104 11.27 -3.15 -9.77
N PHE A 105 10.27 -3.53 -9.00
CA PHE A 105 10.08 -3.09 -7.61
C PHE A 105 11.31 -3.35 -6.72
N ASN A 106 12.03 -4.45 -6.94
CA ASN A 106 13.23 -4.79 -6.18
C ASN A 106 14.33 -3.73 -6.31
N THR A 107 14.54 -3.17 -7.51
CA THR A 107 15.52 -2.11 -7.74
C THR A 107 15.08 -0.78 -7.12
N VAL A 108 13.79 -0.46 -7.24
CA VAL A 108 13.22 0.73 -6.58
C VAL A 108 13.37 0.63 -5.06
N ARG A 109 13.11 -0.54 -4.49
CA ARG A 109 13.30 -0.78 -3.05
C ARG A 109 14.76 -0.63 -2.59
N LYS A 110 15.74 -1.02 -3.43
CA LYS A 110 17.16 -0.74 -3.14
C LYS A 110 17.45 0.76 -3.10
N SER A 111 16.85 1.54 -4.00
CA SER A 111 16.98 3.00 -4.01
C SER A 111 16.34 3.65 -2.78
N VAL A 112 15.17 3.17 -2.36
CA VAL A 112 14.52 3.60 -1.11
C VAL A 112 15.39 3.29 0.11
N LYS A 113 15.95 2.07 0.20
CA LYS A 113 16.88 1.70 1.28
C LYS A 113 18.14 2.58 1.29
N LYS A 114 18.68 2.91 0.11
CA LYS A 114 19.80 3.85 -0.01
C LYS A 114 19.44 5.23 0.56
N MET A 115 18.27 5.76 0.21
CA MET A 115 17.78 7.03 0.75
C MET A 115 17.68 6.98 2.28
N GLN A 116 17.07 5.94 2.85
CA GLN A 116 16.97 5.74 4.30
C GLN A 116 18.33 5.58 4.99
N SER A 117 19.30 4.92 4.33
CA SER A 117 20.67 4.80 4.82
C SER A 117 21.38 6.14 4.89
N ILE A 118 21.21 6.99 3.86
CA ILE A 118 21.76 8.36 3.86
C ILE A 118 21.11 9.20 4.96
N GLU A 119 19.80 9.09 5.12
CA GLU A 119 19.07 9.80 6.18
C GLU A 119 19.56 9.42 7.56
N LYS A 120 19.72 8.12 7.82
CA LYS A 120 20.26 7.61 9.07
C LYS A 120 21.70 8.09 9.30
N MET A 121 22.56 8.03 8.29
CA MET A 121 23.96 8.52 8.38
C MET A 121 24.03 10.00 8.72
N LEU A 122 23.12 10.82 8.17
CA LEU A 122 23.05 12.25 8.46
C LEU A 122 22.50 12.53 9.87
N ALA A 123 21.60 11.68 10.39
CA ALA A 123 20.99 11.80 11.72
C ALA A 123 21.94 11.32 12.85
N ASP A 124 22.65 10.23 12.63
CA ASP A 124 23.52 9.59 13.63
C ASP A 124 24.88 10.29 13.81
N GLY A 125 25.11 11.42 13.13
CA GLY A 125 26.39 12.15 13.19
C GLY A 125 27.56 11.45 12.46
N SER A 126 27.36 10.26 11.89
CA SER A 126 28.41 9.55 11.12
C SER A 126 28.91 10.34 9.93
N ALA A 127 28.12 11.32 9.48
CA ALA A 127 28.51 12.25 8.43
C ALA A 127 29.52 13.33 8.87
N GLU A 128 29.83 13.44 10.17
CA GLU A 128 30.82 14.42 10.66
C GLU A 128 32.25 14.11 10.21
N SER A 129 32.55 12.82 9.99
CA SER A 129 33.82 12.37 9.42
C SER A 129 34.02 12.70 7.95
N LEU A 130 32.95 13.08 7.24
CA LEU A 130 32.97 13.42 5.83
C LEU A 130 33.35 14.91 5.60
N THR A 131 33.96 15.20 4.47
CA THR A 131 34.22 16.59 4.07
C THR A 131 32.91 17.37 3.88
N LYS A 132 32.95 18.69 4.06
CA LYS A 132 31.77 19.57 3.88
C LYS A 132 31.12 19.40 2.49
N LYS A 133 31.95 19.20 1.44
CA LYS A 133 31.46 18.97 0.08
C LYS A 133 30.71 17.68 -0.08
N GLU A 134 31.22 16.59 0.48
CA GLU A 134 30.56 15.27 0.44
C GLU A 134 29.24 15.29 1.19
N ARG A 135 29.20 15.88 2.39
CA ARG A 135 27.98 16.04 3.18
C ARG A 135 26.90 16.81 2.39
N LEU A 136 27.26 17.92 1.77
CA LEU A 136 26.34 18.70 0.93
C LEU A 136 25.82 17.89 -0.27
N THR A 137 26.69 17.08 -0.89
CA THR A 137 26.29 16.22 -2.02
C THR A 137 25.30 15.15 -1.57
N LEU A 138 25.57 14.48 -0.45
CA LEU A 138 24.65 13.48 0.14
C LEU A 138 23.29 14.09 0.51
N THR A 139 23.27 15.29 1.10
CA THR A 139 22.04 16.00 1.43
C THR A 139 21.21 16.29 0.18
N ARG A 140 21.83 16.80 -0.87
CA ARG A 140 21.15 17.06 -2.15
C ARG A 140 20.64 15.80 -2.83
N ASP A 141 21.39 14.72 -2.75
CA ASP A 141 20.98 13.43 -3.30
C ASP A 141 19.80 12.83 -2.49
N LYS A 142 19.81 12.95 -1.14
CA LYS A 142 18.67 12.60 -0.30
C LYS A 142 17.44 13.38 -0.71
N GLU A 143 17.51 14.71 -0.79
CA GLU A 143 16.38 15.58 -1.16
C GLU A 143 15.79 15.22 -2.53
N LYS A 144 16.64 14.93 -3.53
CA LYS A 144 16.18 14.49 -4.86
C LYS A 144 15.45 13.15 -4.80
N MET A 145 15.98 12.18 -4.04
CA MET A 145 15.36 10.87 -3.87
C MET A 145 14.06 10.98 -3.07
N GLU A 146 14.04 11.79 -2.03
CA GLU A 146 12.85 11.99 -1.17
C GLU A 146 11.68 12.60 -1.93
N LYS A 147 11.91 13.56 -2.81
CA LYS A 147 10.86 14.11 -3.68
C LYS A 147 10.18 13.05 -4.54
N VAL A 148 10.94 12.10 -5.07
CA VAL A 148 10.41 11.10 -6.02
C VAL A 148 9.96 9.80 -5.32
N LEU A 149 10.68 9.37 -4.29
CA LEU A 149 10.48 8.08 -3.62
C LEU A 149 9.90 8.21 -2.20
N GLY A 150 9.78 9.42 -1.67
CA GLY A 150 9.32 9.64 -0.30
C GLY A 150 7.94 9.04 -0.02
N GLY A 151 6.99 9.19 -0.94
CA GLY A 151 5.63 8.65 -0.79
C GLY A 151 5.54 7.12 -0.85
N ILE A 152 6.60 6.43 -1.30
CA ILE A 152 6.67 4.97 -1.36
C ILE A 152 7.68 4.37 -0.38
N SER A 153 8.26 5.18 0.51
CA SER A 153 9.30 4.75 1.46
C SER A 153 8.89 3.61 2.38
N GLN A 154 7.61 3.52 2.72
CA GLN A 154 7.06 2.54 3.65
C GLN A 154 6.55 1.26 2.99
N ILE A 155 6.60 1.15 1.65
CA ILE A 155 6.06 -0.02 0.97
C ILE A 155 7.05 -1.18 1.03
N SER A 156 6.59 -2.32 1.55
CA SER A 156 7.36 -3.58 1.57
C SER A 156 7.03 -4.52 0.40
N ARG A 157 5.81 -4.41 -0.16
CA ARG A 157 5.27 -5.26 -1.24
C ARG A 157 4.61 -4.41 -2.31
N VAL A 158 4.45 -4.97 -3.50
CA VAL A 158 3.70 -4.34 -4.59
C VAL A 158 2.26 -4.08 -4.15
N PRO A 159 1.67 -2.90 -4.43
CA PRO A 159 0.30 -2.59 -4.05
C PRO A 159 -0.70 -3.49 -4.77
N ALA A 160 -1.87 -3.70 -4.17
CA ALA A 160 -2.94 -4.51 -4.76
C ALA A 160 -3.82 -3.70 -5.72
N ALA A 161 -3.84 -2.38 -5.56
CA ALA A 161 -4.60 -1.47 -6.41
C ALA A 161 -3.81 -0.19 -6.68
N LEU A 162 -4.10 0.40 -7.83
CA LEU A 162 -3.53 1.66 -8.28
C LEU A 162 -4.67 2.64 -8.58
N PHE A 163 -4.69 3.79 -7.91
CA PHE A 163 -5.59 4.88 -8.25
C PHE A 163 -4.82 5.99 -8.96
N MET A 164 -5.28 6.39 -10.14
CA MET A 164 -4.61 7.36 -11.00
C MET A 164 -5.50 8.58 -11.26
N VAL A 165 -4.91 9.76 -11.21
CA VAL A 165 -5.54 11.00 -11.72
C VAL A 165 -4.95 11.27 -13.09
N ASP A 166 -5.84 11.30 -14.13
CA ASP A 166 -5.47 11.42 -15.54
C ASP A 166 -4.67 10.22 -16.08
N ILE A 167 -5.42 9.23 -16.57
CA ILE A 167 -4.82 8.00 -17.14
C ILE A 167 -4.03 8.24 -18.44
N GLY A 168 -4.27 9.35 -19.13
CA GLY A 168 -3.51 9.74 -20.31
C GLY A 168 -2.11 10.21 -19.95
N HIS A 169 -1.98 10.92 -18.85
CA HIS A 169 -0.69 11.38 -18.32
C HIS A 169 0.09 10.22 -17.67
N GLU A 170 -0.59 9.38 -16.89
CA GLU A 170 -0.01 8.25 -16.15
C GLU A 170 0.02 6.94 -16.95
N HIS A 171 0.15 7.02 -18.27
CA HIS A 171 0.11 5.84 -19.17
C HIS A 171 1.18 4.79 -18.86
N ILE A 172 2.35 5.18 -18.34
CA ILE A 172 3.43 4.25 -17.94
C ILE A 172 3.01 3.46 -16.72
N ALA A 173 2.47 4.14 -15.69
CA ALA A 173 1.97 3.50 -14.48
C ALA A 173 0.85 2.50 -14.80
N LEU A 174 -0.08 2.89 -15.67
CA LEU A 174 -1.16 2.03 -16.14
C LEU A 174 -0.65 0.79 -16.89
N ALA A 175 0.34 0.95 -17.78
CA ALA A 175 0.93 -0.17 -18.52
C ALA A 175 1.64 -1.16 -17.58
N GLU A 176 2.35 -0.67 -16.57
CA GLU A 176 3.00 -1.51 -15.56
C GLU A 176 1.98 -2.24 -14.68
N ALA A 177 0.93 -1.56 -14.23
CA ALA A 177 -0.15 -2.17 -13.44
C ALA A 177 -0.83 -3.32 -14.18
N LYS A 178 -1.16 -3.11 -15.45
CA LYS A 178 -1.75 -4.16 -16.31
C LYS A 178 -0.83 -5.36 -16.50
N LYS A 179 0.46 -5.12 -16.69
CA LYS A 179 1.46 -6.20 -16.83
C LYS A 179 1.53 -7.09 -15.59
N LEU A 180 1.22 -6.55 -14.43
CA LEU A 180 1.22 -7.25 -13.14
C LEU A 180 -0.17 -7.67 -12.66
N ASN A 181 -1.23 -7.47 -13.48
CA ASN A 181 -2.62 -7.73 -13.13
C ASN A 181 -3.04 -7.06 -11.80
N ILE A 182 -2.63 -5.81 -11.61
CA ILE A 182 -3.02 -4.98 -10.48
C ILE A 182 -4.32 -4.27 -10.84
N SER A 183 -5.31 -4.29 -9.94
CA SER A 183 -6.58 -3.59 -10.15
C SER A 183 -6.34 -2.08 -10.33
N THR A 184 -6.89 -1.52 -11.41
CA THR A 184 -6.66 -0.14 -11.81
C THR A 184 -7.92 0.69 -11.68
N PHE A 185 -7.80 1.80 -10.95
CA PHE A 185 -8.84 2.79 -10.71
C PHE A 185 -8.35 4.14 -11.23
N GLY A 186 -9.24 4.96 -11.80
CA GLY A 186 -8.77 6.28 -12.16
C GLY A 186 -9.82 7.21 -12.72
N MET A 187 -9.47 8.50 -12.67
CA MET A 187 -10.22 9.54 -13.31
C MET A 187 -9.93 9.53 -14.80
N VAL A 188 -11.01 9.54 -15.59
CA VAL A 188 -10.96 9.44 -17.05
C VAL A 188 -11.69 10.64 -17.64
N ASP A 189 -10.96 11.55 -18.25
CA ASP A 189 -11.55 12.65 -19.01
C ASP A 189 -11.84 12.23 -20.44
N THR A 190 -12.54 13.07 -21.19
CA THR A 190 -13.02 12.82 -22.56
C THR A 190 -11.92 12.59 -23.60
N ASN A 191 -10.65 12.91 -23.32
CA ASN A 191 -9.47 12.68 -24.15
C ASN A 191 -8.86 11.28 -23.99
N CYS A 192 -9.30 10.50 -23.00
CA CYS A 192 -8.71 9.23 -22.60
C CYS A 192 -9.55 8.02 -23.08
N ASP A 193 -8.96 6.83 -23.05
CA ASP A 193 -9.62 5.56 -23.38
C ASP A 193 -10.09 4.85 -22.10
N PRO A 194 -11.40 4.81 -21.80
CA PRO A 194 -11.92 4.19 -20.57
C PRO A 194 -11.69 2.68 -20.50
N ASN A 195 -11.58 2.00 -21.66
CA ASN A 195 -11.37 0.55 -21.73
C ASN A 195 -9.97 0.13 -21.26
N LYS A 196 -9.09 1.08 -21.01
CA LYS A 196 -7.74 0.80 -20.50
C LYS A 196 -7.67 0.65 -19.00
N ILE A 197 -8.77 0.83 -18.27
CA ILE A 197 -8.82 0.80 -16.82
C ILE A 197 -9.95 -0.11 -16.37
N ASP A 198 -9.80 -0.73 -15.19
CA ASP A 198 -10.82 -1.66 -14.69
C ASP A 198 -12.01 -0.90 -14.10
N PHE A 199 -11.74 0.16 -13.34
CA PHE A 199 -12.74 1.02 -12.71
C PHE A 199 -12.56 2.46 -13.19
N ALA A 200 -13.32 2.85 -14.19
CA ALA A 200 -13.26 4.19 -14.77
C ALA A 200 -14.22 5.15 -14.06
N ILE A 201 -13.72 6.29 -13.64
CA ILE A 201 -14.52 7.39 -13.09
C ILE A 201 -14.51 8.53 -14.10
N PRO A 202 -15.55 8.68 -14.92
CA PRO A 202 -15.62 9.78 -15.89
C PRO A 202 -15.67 11.12 -15.17
N ALA A 203 -14.65 11.95 -15.33
CA ALA A 203 -14.56 13.20 -14.57
C ALA A 203 -13.52 14.14 -15.17
N ASN A 204 -13.66 15.42 -14.85
CA ASN A 204 -12.70 16.47 -15.16
C ASN A 204 -11.43 16.28 -14.32
N ASP A 205 -10.31 16.08 -14.97
CA ASP A 205 -9.00 15.88 -14.37
C ASP A 205 -8.12 17.16 -14.31
N ASP A 206 -8.63 18.30 -14.81
CA ASP A 206 -7.92 19.59 -14.81
C ASP A 206 -8.33 20.50 -13.64
N ALA A 207 -9.58 20.42 -13.19
CA ALA A 207 -10.09 21.28 -12.14
C ALA A 207 -9.71 20.74 -10.74
N THR A 208 -9.00 21.55 -9.95
CA THR A 208 -8.60 21.21 -8.57
C THR A 208 -9.79 20.82 -7.69
N LYS A 209 -10.93 21.51 -7.82
CA LYS A 209 -12.17 21.19 -7.08
C LYS A 209 -12.74 19.82 -7.46
N SER A 210 -12.73 19.48 -8.77
CA SER A 210 -13.18 18.20 -9.27
C SER A 210 -12.32 17.05 -8.72
N ILE A 211 -10.98 17.20 -8.79
CA ILE A 211 -10.05 16.24 -8.25
C ILE A 211 -10.23 16.07 -6.75
N SER A 212 -10.36 17.19 -6.02
CA SER A 212 -10.50 17.17 -4.57
C SER A 212 -11.74 16.42 -4.09
N ILE A 213 -12.91 16.65 -4.69
CA ILE A 213 -14.15 16.01 -4.27
C ILE A 213 -14.10 14.49 -4.51
N ILE A 214 -13.58 14.05 -5.66
CA ILE A 214 -13.46 12.63 -6.02
C ILE A 214 -12.44 11.92 -5.13
N VAL A 215 -11.24 12.49 -4.98
CA VAL A 215 -10.19 11.90 -4.16
C VAL A 215 -10.60 11.83 -2.69
N ASN A 216 -11.25 12.88 -2.15
CA ASN A 216 -11.76 12.86 -0.77
C ASN A 216 -12.83 11.78 -0.58
N TYR A 217 -13.77 11.62 -1.52
CA TYR A 217 -14.81 10.61 -1.47
C TYR A 217 -14.21 9.19 -1.42
N LEU A 218 -13.27 8.89 -2.30
CA LEU A 218 -12.58 7.60 -2.32
C LEU A 218 -11.72 7.38 -1.07
N THR A 219 -11.07 8.44 -0.58
CA THR A 219 -10.26 8.37 0.65
C THR A 219 -11.13 8.09 1.87
N ALA A 220 -12.34 8.66 1.95
CA ALA A 220 -13.31 8.36 3.01
C ALA A 220 -13.71 6.87 2.99
N ALA A 221 -14.03 6.32 1.82
CA ALA A 221 -14.35 4.90 1.67
C ALA A 221 -13.18 3.98 2.08
N ILE A 222 -11.93 4.36 1.73
CA ILE A 222 -10.73 3.64 2.16
C ILE A 222 -10.57 3.71 3.68
N ALA A 223 -10.80 4.88 4.29
CA ALA A 223 -10.73 5.06 5.74
C ALA A 223 -11.75 4.18 6.48
N GLU A 224 -12.99 4.12 5.98
CA GLU A 224 -14.02 3.21 6.50
C GLU A 224 -13.57 1.74 6.43
N GLY A 225 -13.03 1.30 5.29
CA GLY A 225 -12.52 -0.06 5.13
C GLY A 225 -11.36 -0.39 6.08
N LEU A 226 -10.50 0.60 6.40
CA LEU A 226 -9.45 0.43 7.40
C LEU A 226 -9.99 0.37 8.82
N GLN A 227 -11.05 1.12 9.15
CA GLN A 227 -11.74 1.07 10.45
C GLN A 227 -12.44 -0.27 10.65
N GLU A 228 -13.19 -0.77 9.64
CA GLU A 228 -13.80 -2.10 9.67
C GLU A 228 -12.75 -3.19 9.92
N ARG A 229 -11.61 -3.12 9.24
CA ARG A 229 -10.51 -4.05 9.48
C ARG A 229 -9.95 -3.98 10.90
N GLN A 230 -9.90 -2.80 11.49
CA GLN A 230 -9.42 -2.67 12.88
C GLN A 230 -10.42 -3.29 13.86
N ALA A 231 -11.71 -3.03 13.66
CA ALA A 231 -12.77 -3.65 14.45
C ALA A 231 -12.76 -5.19 14.33
N ASP A 232 -12.67 -5.72 13.08
CA ASP A 232 -12.56 -7.18 12.85
C ASP A 232 -11.37 -7.81 13.63
N LYS A 233 -10.25 -7.11 13.75
CA LYS A 233 -9.08 -7.58 14.52
C LYS A 233 -9.27 -7.50 16.03
N ASP A 234 -9.84 -6.39 16.50
CA ASP A 234 -10.09 -6.21 17.93
C ASP A 234 -11.09 -7.27 18.42
N ASP A 235 -12.05 -7.69 17.57
CA ASP A 235 -12.99 -8.79 17.84
C ASP A 235 -12.28 -10.16 17.83
N GLU A 236 -11.37 -10.42 16.88
CA GLU A 236 -10.56 -11.66 16.85
C GLU A 236 -9.65 -11.76 18.08
N ASP A 237 -8.93 -10.69 18.44
CA ASP A 237 -8.04 -10.66 19.61
C ASP A 237 -8.81 -10.82 20.94
N SER A 238 -10.05 -10.32 21.02
CA SER A 238 -10.92 -10.50 22.21
C SER A 238 -11.42 -11.93 22.33
N SER A 239 -11.82 -12.58 21.23
CA SER A 239 -12.27 -13.98 21.21
C SER A 239 -11.14 -14.96 21.56
N ASP A 240 -9.92 -14.73 21.05
CA ASP A 240 -8.74 -15.56 21.36
C ASP A 240 -8.31 -15.43 22.85
N THR A 241 -8.55 -14.27 23.47
CA THR A 241 -8.29 -14.08 24.90
C THR A 241 -9.33 -14.75 25.79
N GLU A 242 -10.60 -14.81 25.39
CA GLU A 242 -11.66 -15.50 26.11
C GLU A 242 -11.49 -17.02 26.01
N GLU A 243 -11.23 -17.59 24.81
CA GLU A 243 -10.96 -19.04 24.66
C GLU A 243 -9.73 -19.49 25.44
N THR A 244 -8.65 -18.69 25.49
CA THR A 244 -7.45 -19.02 26.28
C THR A 244 -7.69 -18.88 27.79
N ALA A 245 -8.57 -17.99 28.23
CA ALA A 245 -8.97 -17.86 29.65
C ALA A 245 -9.84 -19.02 30.10
N GLU A 246 -10.83 -19.44 29.30
CA GLU A 246 -11.68 -20.60 29.57
C GLU A 246 -10.88 -21.91 29.55
N ALA A 247 -9.96 -22.08 28.59
CA ALA A 247 -9.08 -23.24 28.53
C ALA A 247 -8.11 -23.31 29.73
N LYS A 248 -7.68 -22.19 30.26
CA LYS A 248 -6.88 -22.12 31.50
C LYS A 248 -7.73 -22.40 32.75
N ALA A 249 -8.95 -21.88 32.80
CA ALA A 249 -9.89 -22.16 33.90
C ALA A 249 -10.26 -23.64 33.97
N ALA A 250 -10.58 -24.26 32.82
CA ALA A 250 -10.88 -25.68 32.72
C ALA A 250 -9.68 -26.58 33.11
N ARG A 251 -8.44 -26.18 32.81
CA ARG A 251 -7.22 -26.87 33.26
C ARG A 251 -6.96 -26.70 34.76
N PHE A 252 -7.36 -25.59 35.36
CA PHE A 252 -7.26 -25.38 36.82
C PHE A 252 -8.30 -26.22 37.57
N GLU A 253 -9.55 -26.33 37.07
CA GLU A 253 -10.57 -27.18 37.64
C GLU A 253 -10.21 -28.68 37.57
N GLN A 254 -9.68 -29.16 36.44
CA GLN A 254 -9.18 -30.54 36.31
C GLN A 254 -7.98 -30.86 37.23
N LYS A 255 -7.19 -29.86 37.64
CA LYS A 255 -6.12 -30.05 38.61
C LYS A 255 -6.59 -30.01 40.07
N ALA A 256 -7.72 -29.37 40.37
CA ALA A 256 -8.30 -29.31 41.70
C ALA A 256 -9.07 -30.61 42.06
N ASP A 257 -9.65 -31.28 41.07
CA ASP A 257 -10.43 -32.52 41.30
C ASP A 257 -9.55 -33.80 41.31
N GLY A 258 -8.28 -33.71 40.91
CA GLY A 258 -7.31 -34.84 40.91
C GLY A 258 -6.45 -34.98 42.14
N GLY A 259 -6.72 -34.25 43.25
CA GLY A 259 -5.81 -34.09 44.41
C GLY A 259 -6.08 -34.96 45.62
N ASP A 260 -7.10 -35.84 45.66
CA ASP A 260 -7.48 -36.51 46.93
C ASP A 260 -7.45 -38.07 46.94
N GLU A 261 -6.75 -38.70 46.03
CA GLU A 261 -6.67 -40.19 46.03
C GLU A 261 -5.23 -40.77 45.99
N ARG A 262 -4.21 -40.13 46.54
CA ARG A 262 -2.90 -40.78 46.71
C ARG A 262 -2.22 -40.49 48.07
N ASN A 263 -2.87 -40.85 49.15
CA ASN A 263 -2.15 -40.97 50.41
C ASN A 263 -2.62 -42.16 51.26
N LYS A 264 -2.42 -43.38 50.77
CA LYS A 264 -2.38 -44.60 51.59
C LYS A 264 -1.69 -45.73 50.81
N ARG A 265 -0.42 -45.94 51.05
CA ARG A 265 0.35 -47.21 51.12
C ARG A 265 1.81 -46.91 50.92
N GLY A 266 2.57 -46.95 52.00
CA GLY A 266 3.38 -48.09 52.32
C GLY A 266 4.86 -47.79 52.11
N GLY A 267 5.60 -47.70 53.20
CA GLY A 267 7.02 -47.49 53.28
C GLY A 267 7.85 -48.64 52.73
N GLY A 268 9.14 -48.34 52.56
CA GLY A 268 10.15 -49.37 52.40
C GLY A 268 11.38 -48.93 51.60
N ARG A 269 12.49 -48.60 52.35
CA ARG A 269 13.88 -48.86 52.03
C ARG A 269 14.39 -48.60 50.59
N GLY A 270 15.30 -47.70 50.26
CA GLY A 270 16.71 -47.82 50.69
C GLY A 270 17.59 -47.91 49.44
N VAL A 271 18.74 -47.24 49.54
CA VAL A 271 19.99 -47.46 48.78
C VAL A 271 20.28 -46.53 47.57
N SER A 272 21.19 -45.67 47.92
CA SER A 272 22.29 -44.98 47.18
C SER A 272 22.63 -45.48 45.75
N SER A 273 22.90 -44.55 44.90
CA SER A 273 24.15 -44.52 44.11
C SER A 273 24.35 -43.22 43.30
N GLN A 274 25.53 -42.80 43.29
CA GLN A 274 26.15 -41.56 42.85
C GLN A 274 26.13 -41.33 41.28
N PRO A 275 26.49 -40.10 40.85
CA PRO A 275 26.46 -39.72 39.45
C PRO A 275 27.73 -40.10 38.72
N LYS A 276 27.59 -40.56 37.48
CA LYS A 276 28.71 -40.75 36.56
C LYS A 276 28.91 -39.54 35.65
N ARG A 277 30.05 -38.87 35.86
CA ARG A 277 30.76 -38.03 34.91
C ARG A 277 30.93 -38.76 33.57
N ARG A 278 30.76 -38.11 32.48
CA ARG A 278 31.33 -38.49 31.21
C ARG A 278 32.18 -37.38 30.61
N VAL A 279 33.40 -37.81 30.42
CA VAL A 279 34.62 -37.22 29.92
C VAL A 279 34.51 -36.91 28.43
N ALA A 280 35.16 -35.82 28.04
CA ALA A 280 35.49 -35.45 26.68
C ALA A 280 36.52 -36.41 26.04
N GLY A 281 36.45 -36.57 24.76
CA GLY A 281 37.50 -37.16 23.99
C GLY A 281 37.53 -36.62 22.54
N PRO A 282 38.71 -36.32 21.99
CA PRO A 282 38.95 -35.61 20.75
C PRO A 282 39.33 -36.51 19.60
N GLY A 283 39.32 -35.96 18.40
CA GLY A 283 40.10 -36.61 17.32
C GLY A 283 39.54 -36.30 15.94
N ALA A 284 40.28 -35.45 15.26
CA ALA A 284 41.12 -35.71 14.11
C ALA A 284 40.28 -36.00 12.82
N GLY A 285 40.39 -35.28 11.76
CA GLY A 285 41.55 -34.95 10.98
C GLY A 285 41.31 -35.39 9.55
N GLY A 286 41.61 -34.59 8.57
CA GLY A 286 41.83 -35.19 7.28
C GLY A 286 41.28 -34.45 6.05
N ARG A 287 42.15 -33.61 5.48
CA ARG A 287 42.61 -33.56 4.08
C ARG A 287 41.74 -32.90 3.00
N ARG A 288 42.29 -31.78 2.56
CA ARG A 288 42.23 -31.30 1.16
C ARG A 288 42.90 -32.31 0.22
N PRO A 289 42.56 -32.32 -1.06
CA PRO A 289 43.58 -31.86 -1.98
C PRO A 289 43.09 -30.82 -3.02
N ALA A 290 44.11 -30.18 -3.52
CA ALA A 290 44.17 -29.18 -4.56
C ALA A 290 44.19 -29.82 -5.97
N GLY A 291 44.05 -28.95 -6.95
CA GLY A 291 44.38 -29.19 -8.35
C GLY A 291 43.22 -28.83 -9.25
N GLY A 292 43.28 -27.90 -10.16
CA GLY A 292 44.19 -27.53 -11.21
C GLY A 292 43.37 -27.20 -12.40
N GLY A 293 43.40 -26.00 -12.98
CA GLY A 293 44.15 -25.73 -14.15
C GLY A 293 43.36 -25.78 -15.45
N GLY A 294 43.45 -24.71 -16.28
CA GLY A 294 43.32 -24.75 -17.72
C GLY A 294 42.22 -23.88 -18.30
N ALA A 295 42.50 -22.66 -18.66
CA ALA A 295 42.73 -22.12 -20.03
C ALA A 295 41.66 -22.46 -21.10
N ARG A 296 40.86 -21.50 -21.48
CA ARG A 296 40.83 -20.82 -22.81
C ARG A 296 39.83 -19.71 -22.79
#